data_51087b02b63370defafe58c763b0a81c
#
_entry.id   51087b02b63370defafe58c763b0a81c
#
_cell.length_a   1.000
_cell.length_b   1.000
_cell.length_c   1.000
_cell.angle_alpha   90.00
_cell.angle_beta   90.00
_cell.angle_gamma   90.00
#
_symmetry.space_group_name_H-M   'P 1'
#
loop_
_entity.id
_entity.type
_entity.pdbx_description
1 polymer ?
#
loop_
_entity_poly.entity_id
_entity_poly.type
_entity_poly.pdbx_seq_one_letter_code
_entity_poly.pdbx_strand_id
1 'polypeptide(L)' 'GLGDVYKRQTYGIEVDCANCALKMEDAAKKTAGVKDASVNFMMLKMKVEFEEGQDPKAVMQDVLKNCKKVEDDCEIYL' A
#
# COMPACT_ATOMS: atom_id res chain seq x y z
N GLY A 1 -13.63 -13.69 -9.44
CA GLY A 1 -14.81 -13.91 -8.67
C GLY A 1 -15.00 -12.88 -7.57
N LEU A 2 -16.01 -13.09 -6.76
CA LEU A 2 -16.33 -12.15 -5.68
C LEU A 2 -15.21 -12.02 -4.66
N GLY A 3 -14.41 -13.06 -4.48
CA GLY A 3 -13.30 -13.03 -3.56
C GLY A 3 -12.22 -12.03 -3.93
N ASP A 4 -12.08 -11.74 -5.21
CA ASP A 4 -11.05 -10.82 -5.69
C ASP A 4 -11.30 -9.38 -5.24
N VAL A 5 -12.55 -9.01 -5.03
CA VAL A 5 -12.92 -7.67 -4.59
C VAL A 5 -12.35 -7.37 -3.20
N TYR A 6 -12.32 -8.37 -2.34
CA TYR A 6 -11.82 -8.21 -0.97
C TYR A 6 -10.31 -8.29 -0.86
N LYS A 7 -9.67 -8.91 -1.84
CA LYS A 7 -8.22 -9.09 -1.82
C LYS A 7 -7.46 -7.90 -2.39
N ARG A 8 -8.16 -7.02 -3.09
CA ARG A 8 -7.54 -5.89 -3.78
C ARG A 8 -8.22 -4.60 -3.37
N GLN A 9 -7.44 -3.66 -2.86
CA GLN A 9 -7.94 -2.37 -2.42
C GLN A 9 -7.11 -1.26 -3.04
N THR A 10 -7.75 -0.12 -3.27
CA THR A 10 -7.07 1.08 -3.75
C THR A 10 -7.21 2.17 -2.71
N TYR A 11 -6.08 2.80 -2.39
CA TYR A 11 -6.02 3.87 -1.39
C TYR A 11 -5.45 5.13 -2.01
N GLY A 12 -5.96 6.29 -1.58
CA GLY A 12 -5.34 7.56 -1.92
C GLY A 12 -4.06 7.72 -1.12
N ILE A 13 -3.03 8.28 -1.74
CA ILE A 13 -1.76 8.51 -1.07
C ILE A 13 -1.29 9.93 -1.35
N GLU A 14 -0.35 10.39 -0.54
CA GLU A 14 0.32 11.66 -0.77
C GLU A 14 1.82 11.45 -0.66
N VAL A 15 2.56 11.87 -1.67
CA VAL A 15 4.00 11.68 -1.74
C VAL A 15 4.58 12.77 -2.67
N ASP A 16 5.76 13.28 -2.31
CA ASP A 16 6.35 14.42 -3.01
C ASP A 16 7.14 14.08 -4.27
N CYS A 17 7.60 12.85 -4.41
CA CYS A 17 8.42 12.50 -5.56
C CYS A 17 8.21 11.04 -5.97
N ALA A 18 8.59 10.75 -7.22
CA ALA A 18 8.43 9.41 -7.77
C ALA A 18 9.29 8.38 -7.03
N ASN A 19 10.50 8.76 -6.61
CA ASN A 19 11.36 7.85 -5.84
C ASN A 19 10.71 7.49 -4.51
N CYS A 20 10.06 8.44 -3.87
CA CYS A 20 9.33 8.19 -2.62
C CYS A 20 8.18 7.21 -2.87
N ALA A 21 7.49 7.35 -4.00
CA ALA A 21 6.42 6.43 -4.37
C ALA A 21 6.95 5.01 -4.55
N LEU A 22 8.12 4.87 -5.17
CA LEU A 22 8.75 3.56 -5.34
C LEU A 22 9.13 2.94 -3.99
N LYS A 23 9.61 3.75 -3.07
CA LYS A 23 9.93 3.29 -1.73
C LYS A 23 8.69 2.81 -1.00
N MET A 24 7.58 3.52 -1.14
CA MET A 24 6.31 3.11 -0.56
C MET A 24 5.86 1.76 -1.13
N GLU A 25 5.97 1.61 -2.45
CA GLU A 25 5.61 0.35 -3.11
C GLU A 25 6.44 -0.81 -2.56
N ASP A 26 7.75 -0.61 -2.47
CA ASP A 26 8.65 -1.65 -1.96
C ASP A 26 8.32 -2.00 -0.51
N ALA A 27 8.10 -0.98 0.32
CA ALA A 27 7.75 -1.20 1.72
C ALA A 27 6.42 -1.96 1.85
N ALA A 28 5.45 -1.62 1.02
CA ALA A 28 4.16 -2.31 1.02
C ALA A 28 4.33 -3.77 0.63
N LYS A 29 5.11 -4.04 -0.41
CA LYS A 29 5.35 -5.42 -0.86
C LYS A 29 6.03 -6.27 0.20
N LYS A 30 6.84 -5.66 1.05
CA LYS A 30 7.55 -6.37 2.12
C LYS A 30 6.71 -6.58 3.36
N THR A 31 5.56 -5.94 3.43
CA THR A 31 4.69 -6.07 4.60
C THR A 31 4.03 -7.44 4.62
N ALA A 32 4.03 -8.09 5.78
CA ALA A 32 3.37 -9.38 5.93
C ALA A 32 1.87 -9.23 5.67
N GLY A 33 1.31 -10.17 4.91
CA GLY A 33 -0.10 -10.14 4.53
C GLY A 33 -0.36 -9.46 3.19
N VAL A 34 0.64 -8.81 2.61
CA VAL A 34 0.53 -8.20 1.28
C VAL A 34 1.07 -9.17 0.24
N LYS A 35 0.24 -9.50 -0.73
CA LYS A 35 0.65 -10.35 -1.85
C LYS A 35 1.36 -9.53 -2.92
N ASP A 36 0.84 -8.35 -3.21
CA ASP A 36 1.42 -7.46 -4.19
C ASP A 36 0.98 -6.03 -3.90
N ALA A 37 1.75 -5.08 -4.38
CA ALA A 37 1.41 -3.68 -4.22
C ALA A 37 1.91 -2.90 -5.40
N SER A 38 1.18 -1.84 -5.76
CA SER A 38 1.55 -0.98 -6.87
C SER A 38 1.17 0.45 -6.52
N VAL A 39 2.04 1.39 -6.84
CA VAL A 39 1.80 2.80 -6.60
C VAL A 39 1.76 3.54 -7.92
N ASN A 40 0.72 4.34 -8.12
CA ASN A 40 0.61 5.22 -9.26
C ASN A 40 0.86 6.64 -8.80
N PHE A 41 2.06 7.14 -9.07
CA PHE A 41 2.46 8.49 -8.65
C PHE A 41 1.63 9.58 -9.35
N MET A 42 1.28 9.36 -10.60
CA MET A 42 0.53 10.36 -11.35
C MET A 42 -0.89 10.57 -10.80
N MET A 43 -1.50 9.51 -10.32
CA MET A 43 -2.84 9.56 -9.76
C MET A 43 -2.83 9.64 -8.23
N LEU A 44 -1.67 9.50 -7.63
CA LEU A 44 -1.50 9.43 -6.17
C LEU A 44 -2.41 8.37 -5.56
N LYS A 45 -2.32 7.19 -6.12
CA LYS A 45 -3.11 6.04 -5.69
C LYS A 45 -2.21 4.83 -5.47
N MET A 46 -2.55 4.04 -4.47
CA MET A 46 -1.84 2.80 -4.17
C MET A 46 -2.82 1.64 -4.23
N LYS A 47 -2.49 0.65 -5.04
CA LYS A 47 -3.25 -0.60 -5.09
C LYS A 47 -2.51 -1.64 -4.28
N VAL A 48 -3.21 -2.28 -3.37
CA VAL A 48 -2.63 -3.33 -2.54
C VAL A 48 -3.45 -4.59 -2.72
N GLU A 49 -2.77 -5.69 -3.00
CA GLU A 49 -3.39 -7.00 -3.06
C GLU A 49 -3.00 -7.77 -1.81
N PHE A 50 -3.99 -8.28 -1.11
CA PHE A 50 -3.78 -8.95 0.17
C PHE A 50 -3.76 -10.46 0.00
N GLU A 51 -3.00 -11.13 0.88
CA GLU A 51 -3.01 -12.57 0.95
C GLU A 51 -4.37 -13.06 1.41
N GLU A 52 -4.69 -14.30 1.05
CA GLU A 52 -5.95 -14.90 1.45
C GLU A 52 -6.05 -14.98 2.97
N GLY A 53 -7.20 -14.60 3.48
CA GLY A 53 -7.45 -14.65 4.92
C GLY A 53 -6.95 -13.45 5.71
N GLN A 54 -6.36 -12.46 5.04
CA GLN A 54 -5.84 -11.28 5.72
C GLN A 54 -6.91 -10.20 5.84
N ASP A 55 -6.82 -9.45 6.93
CA ASP A 55 -7.69 -8.30 7.14
C ASP A 55 -7.05 -7.07 6.51
N PRO A 56 -7.69 -6.47 5.49
CA PRO A 56 -7.11 -5.30 4.82
C PRO A 56 -6.78 -4.16 5.77
N LYS A 57 -7.63 -3.89 6.75
CA LYS A 57 -7.39 -2.80 7.69
C LYS A 57 -6.15 -3.04 8.54
N ALA A 58 -6.00 -4.25 9.07
CA ALA A 58 -4.85 -4.59 9.88
C ALA A 58 -3.57 -4.54 9.06
N VAL A 59 -3.61 -5.11 7.86
CA VAL A 59 -2.45 -5.13 6.98
C VAL A 59 -2.05 -3.72 6.56
N MET A 60 -3.03 -2.86 6.23
CA MET A 60 -2.73 -1.50 5.82
C MET A 60 -2.14 -0.66 6.94
N GLN A 61 -2.46 -0.93 8.20
CA GLN A 61 -1.80 -0.29 9.33
C GLN A 61 -0.30 -0.58 9.30
N ASP A 62 0.06 -1.82 9.05
CA ASP A 62 1.46 -2.20 8.95
C ASP A 62 2.12 -1.61 7.71
N VAL A 63 1.41 -1.57 6.59
CA VAL A 63 1.91 -0.94 5.37
C VAL A 63 2.23 0.53 5.62
N LEU A 64 1.31 1.24 6.27
CA LEU A 64 1.52 2.65 6.59
C LEU A 64 2.75 2.84 7.48
N LYS A 65 2.91 2.01 8.51
CA LYS A 65 4.07 2.08 9.39
C LYS A 65 5.37 1.85 8.61
N ASN A 66 5.37 0.84 7.75
CA ASN A 66 6.56 0.51 6.97
C ASN A 66 6.89 1.62 5.96
N CYS A 67 5.88 2.19 5.33
CA CYS A 67 6.09 3.31 4.42
C CYS A 67 6.69 4.50 5.15
N LYS A 68 6.21 4.81 6.34
CA LYS A 68 6.73 5.93 7.11
C LYS A 68 8.14 5.71 7.64
N LYS A 69 8.55 4.45 7.78
CA LYS A 69 9.93 4.14 8.16
C LYS A 69 10.93 4.45 7.06
N VAL A 70 10.52 4.28 5.81
CA VAL A 70 11.40 4.53 4.66
C VAL A 70 11.23 5.94 4.11
N GLU A 71 10.06 6.55 4.35
CA GLU A 71 9.78 7.90 3.87
C GLU A 71 8.77 8.57 4.81
N ASP A 72 9.25 9.50 5.64
CA ASP A 72 8.41 10.18 6.64
C ASP A 72 7.35 11.09 6.01
N ASP A 73 7.62 11.59 4.81
CA ASP A 73 6.76 12.58 4.16
C ASP A 73 5.59 11.96 3.41
N CYS A 74 5.44 10.65 3.44
CA CYS A 74 4.35 9.99 2.74
C CYS A 74 3.12 9.84 3.63
N GLU A 75 1.96 9.79 3.00
CA GLU A 75 0.69 9.53 3.67
C GLU A 75 -0.11 8.53 2.88
N ILE A 76 -0.90 7.73 3.59
CA ILE A 76 -1.86 6.81 2.99
C ILE A 76 -3.22 7.10 3.63
N TYR A 77 -4.21 7.41 2.81
CA TYR A 77 -5.55 7.70 3.30
C TYR A 77 -6.33 6.39 3.45
N LEU A 78 -6.45 5.93 4.68
CA LEU A 78 -7.13 4.67 5.00
C LEU A 78 -8.62 4.85 5.29
#